data_02da435408aba0d639bd28cfa1db0ad4
#
_entry.id   02da435408aba0d639bd28cfa1db0ad4
#
_cell.length_a   1.000
_cell.length_b   1.000
_cell.length_c   1.000
_cell.angle_alpha   90.00
_cell.angle_beta   90.00
_cell.angle_gamma   90.00
#
_symmetry.space_group_name_H-M   'P 1'
#
loop_
_entity.id
_entity.type
_entity.pdbx_description
1 polymer ?
#
loop_
_entity_poly.entity_id
_entity_poly.type
_entity_poly.pdbx_seq_one_letter_code
_entity_poly.pdbx_strand_id
1 'polypeptide(L)'
;MKITLVRSMARSAVFELVNSGCYRAPAPYIVSLDGATVCEGDTNVFSLYSLEPGRSYTLAVTLDGVTDTLDFTTAEESFFVDASRYGLVADGVTDNTAKLQAALSTCPAGGTVYVPAGTYRTQSLFLQSSTTLYLEKGCTLLGGTNRTDYPILPGVLPCHNEKDEHYLGLWEGNPLDSFAGLINVINAENVTITGEGTIDANAQNGDWYQNPKEKNIAWRPRLFFTSGAKNVVLHGVLVCNSYSWTIHPTYSENVDILNIRIRNSSTSPNTDGIDPESCKNVNIIGNHVHVGDDCIALKSGKLFLGMKLHVPCENVIIRNCCLSRGHGGLVIGSEMSGGVKNVTVTQSLMDHTDRGLRVKTRRGRGKYAIIDGLVFRDVVMDGVLAPFVINMFYFCDPDGRSDYVQTHEALPVDEMTPTLGTLEMENITATDAQYAGCWFSGLPEHPIEGVKMHNVKISFAPNAKAGQAAMMCGANASCKVGVHAENVQRIELHNVAITGYEGERLQLTNVDSFEED
;
A
#
# COMPACT_ATOMS: atom_id res chain seq x y z
N MET A 1 18.30 -19.87 10.66
CA MET A 1 17.00 -19.20 10.88
C MET A 1 17.14 -18.36 12.13
N LYS A 2 16.59 -17.15 12.13
CA LYS A 2 16.56 -16.25 13.29
C LYS A 2 15.16 -15.64 13.41
N ILE A 3 14.57 -15.65 14.61
CA ILE A 3 13.29 -15.00 14.86
C ILE A 3 13.57 -13.56 15.32
N THR A 4 12.78 -12.61 14.83
CA THR A 4 12.77 -11.23 15.33
C THR A 4 11.35 -10.79 15.66
N LEU A 5 11.22 -9.97 16.71
CA LEU A 5 9.97 -9.31 17.04
C LEU A 5 9.82 -8.06 16.17
N VAL A 6 8.78 -8.05 15.34
CA VAL A 6 8.43 -6.85 14.54
C VAL A 6 7.68 -5.84 15.41
N ARG A 7 6.65 -6.31 16.12
CA ARG A 7 5.86 -5.45 17.02
C ARG A 7 5.20 -6.27 18.12
N SER A 8 5.19 -5.73 19.34
CA SER A 8 4.39 -6.25 20.44
C SER A 8 3.30 -5.25 20.81
N MET A 9 2.08 -5.73 20.96
CA MET A 9 0.87 -5.02 21.38
C MET A 9 0.34 -5.66 22.67
N ALA A 10 -0.71 -5.12 23.26
CA ALA A 10 -1.21 -5.63 24.55
C ALA A 10 -1.69 -7.10 24.43
N ARG A 11 -2.38 -7.46 23.35
CA ARG A 11 -3.01 -8.80 23.19
C ARG A 11 -2.59 -9.55 21.94
N SER A 12 -1.58 -9.06 21.23
CA SER A 12 -1.04 -9.69 20.02
C SER A 12 0.41 -9.30 19.79
N ALA A 13 1.11 -10.09 18.96
CA ALA A 13 2.48 -9.77 18.57
C ALA A 13 2.75 -10.27 17.16
N VAL A 14 3.66 -9.60 16.45
CA VAL A 14 4.09 -9.91 15.08
C VAL A 14 5.56 -10.28 15.10
N PHE A 15 5.88 -11.36 14.42
CA PHE A 15 7.23 -11.89 14.33
C PHE A 15 7.65 -12.11 12.90
N GLU A 16 8.95 -12.11 12.68
CA GLU A 16 9.55 -12.36 11.38
C GLU A 16 10.66 -13.41 11.48
N LEU A 17 10.65 -14.36 10.56
CA LEU A 17 11.72 -15.31 10.34
C LEU A 17 12.71 -14.70 9.35
N VAL A 18 13.88 -14.32 9.84
CA VAL A 18 14.95 -13.78 9.00
C VAL A 18 15.57 -14.93 8.18
N ASN A 19 15.38 -14.88 6.87
CA ASN A 19 15.94 -15.81 5.91
C ASN A 19 16.07 -15.13 4.53
N SER A 20 16.48 -15.84 3.51
CA SER A 20 16.63 -15.33 2.13
C SER A 20 15.39 -15.50 1.25
N GLY A 21 14.31 -16.07 1.77
CA GLY A 21 13.07 -16.30 1.02
C GLY A 21 12.26 -15.01 0.85
N CYS A 22 11.48 -14.94 -0.22
CA CYS A 22 10.56 -13.84 -0.47
C CYS A 22 9.16 -14.23 -0.01
N TYR A 23 8.63 -13.54 1.00
CA TYR A 23 7.30 -13.75 1.59
C TYR A 23 7.12 -15.13 2.25
N ARG A 24 7.50 -16.22 1.58
CA ARG A 24 7.37 -17.59 2.10
C ARG A 24 8.62 -18.03 2.84
N ALA A 25 8.41 -18.75 3.94
CA ALA A 25 9.47 -19.46 4.63
C ALA A 25 10.03 -20.59 3.75
N PRO A 26 11.29 -21.01 3.94
CA PRO A 26 11.89 -22.08 3.16
C PRO A 26 11.18 -23.44 3.27
N ALA A 27 10.53 -23.68 4.43
CA ALA A 27 9.69 -24.84 4.71
C ALA A 27 8.60 -24.48 5.73
N PRO A 28 7.52 -25.28 5.87
CA PRO A 28 6.58 -25.14 6.97
C PRO A 28 7.26 -25.27 8.33
N TYR A 29 6.78 -24.51 9.31
CA TYR A 29 7.35 -24.47 10.65
C TYR A 29 6.26 -24.57 11.73
N ILE A 30 6.68 -25.00 12.92
CA ILE A 30 5.83 -25.11 14.10
C ILE A 30 6.20 -23.99 15.07
N VAL A 31 5.18 -23.29 15.58
CA VAL A 31 5.30 -22.24 16.58
C VAL A 31 4.83 -22.76 17.94
N SER A 32 5.68 -22.58 18.95
CA SER A 32 5.34 -22.91 20.34
C SER A 32 5.51 -21.66 21.23
N LEU A 33 4.61 -21.52 22.20
CA LEU A 33 4.63 -20.45 23.19
C LEU A 33 4.65 -21.06 24.60
N ASP A 34 5.62 -20.71 25.40
CA ASP A 34 5.86 -21.28 26.75
C ASP A 34 5.88 -22.83 26.74
N GLY A 35 6.43 -23.42 25.67
CA GLY A 35 6.55 -24.86 25.48
C GLY A 35 5.30 -25.55 24.89
N ALA A 36 4.19 -24.85 24.72
CA ALA A 36 2.98 -25.40 24.07
C ALA A 36 2.90 -25.02 22.59
N THR A 37 2.63 -25.96 21.70
CA THR A 37 2.40 -25.66 20.27
C THR A 37 1.12 -24.84 20.11
N VAL A 38 1.22 -23.69 19.43
CA VAL A 38 0.11 -22.76 19.23
C VAL A 38 -0.35 -22.62 17.79
N CYS A 39 0.55 -22.72 16.83
CA CYS A 39 0.19 -22.70 15.40
C CYS A 39 1.30 -23.28 14.52
N GLU A 40 0.99 -23.43 13.24
CA GLU A 40 1.93 -23.73 12.16
C GLU A 40 1.93 -22.57 11.16
N GLY A 41 3.01 -22.42 10.41
CA GLY A 41 3.14 -21.37 9.41
C GLY A 41 4.03 -21.77 8.23
N ASP A 42 3.92 -21.01 7.13
CA ASP A 42 4.71 -21.16 5.91
C ASP A 42 5.16 -19.82 5.32
N THR A 43 4.92 -18.72 6.05
CA THR A 43 5.29 -17.36 5.64
C THR A 43 6.36 -16.78 6.56
N ASN A 44 7.18 -15.87 6.04
CA ASN A 44 8.24 -15.23 6.83
C ASN A 44 7.71 -14.42 8.00
N VAL A 45 6.50 -13.87 7.87
CA VAL A 45 5.87 -13.07 8.93
C VAL A 45 4.64 -13.81 9.44
N PHE A 46 4.54 -13.91 10.76
CA PHE A 46 3.40 -14.52 11.44
C PHE A 46 3.03 -13.74 12.70
N SER A 47 1.84 -14.01 13.24
CA SER A 47 1.30 -13.30 14.39
C SER A 47 0.73 -14.25 15.43
N LEU A 48 0.79 -13.83 16.68
CA LEU A 48 0.11 -14.45 17.81
C LEU A 48 -0.95 -13.50 18.37
N TYR A 49 -2.06 -14.07 18.79
CA TYR A 49 -3.23 -13.36 19.28
C TYR A 49 -3.69 -13.89 20.64
N SER A 50 -4.63 -13.21 21.27
CA SER A 50 -5.21 -13.59 22.57
C SER A 50 -4.15 -13.72 23.67
N LEU A 51 -3.09 -12.92 23.58
CA LEU A 51 -2.06 -12.83 24.61
C LEU A 51 -2.55 -12.05 25.83
N GLU A 52 -1.95 -12.29 26.99
CA GLU A 52 -2.21 -11.51 28.20
C GLU A 52 -1.37 -10.22 28.17
N PRO A 53 -1.93 -9.06 28.49
CA PRO A 53 -1.19 -7.80 28.57
C PRO A 53 -0.12 -7.82 29.65
N GLY A 54 1.03 -7.14 29.39
CA GLY A 54 2.13 -7.01 30.35
C GLY A 54 2.84 -8.31 30.72
N ARG A 55 2.58 -9.40 29.97
CA ARG A 55 3.16 -10.72 30.26
C ARG A 55 4.38 -11.00 29.38
N SER A 56 5.40 -11.62 29.99
CA SER A 56 6.56 -12.16 29.26
C SER A 56 6.29 -13.58 28.82
N TYR A 57 6.75 -13.91 27.61
CA TYR A 57 6.59 -15.19 26.94
C TYR A 57 7.90 -15.64 26.32
N THR A 58 8.10 -16.95 26.26
CA THR A 58 9.16 -17.56 25.46
C THR A 58 8.55 -18.17 24.20
N LEU A 59 8.88 -17.57 23.05
CA LEU A 59 8.52 -18.06 21.73
C LEU A 59 9.58 -19.03 21.22
N ALA A 60 9.15 -20.17 20.65
CA ALA A 60 10.02 -21.07 19.93
C ALA A 60 9.44 -21.35 18.55
N VAL A 61 10.30 -21.33 17.51
CA VAL A 61 9.92 -21.74 16.16
C VAL A 61 10.83 -22.87 15.70
N THR A 62 10.24 -23.96 15.25
CA THR A 62 10.94 -25.15 14.74
C THR A 62 10.69 -25.30 13.26
N LEU A 63 11.76 -25.26 12.45
CA LEU A 63 11.75 -25.46 11.00
C LEU A 63 12.83 -26.49 10.66
N ASP A 64 12.45 -27.59 9.96
CA ASP A 64 13.34 -28.69 9.56
C ASP A 64 14.17 -29.23 10.74
N GLY A 65 13.57 -29.34 11.94
CA GLY A 65 14.22 -29.85 13.14
C GLY A 65 15.17 -28.86 13.83
N VAL A 66 15.33 -27.65 13.29
CA VAL A 66 16.12 -26.57 13.93
C VAL A 66 15.17 -25.63 14.66
N THR A 67 15.40 -25.43 15.94
CA THR A 67 14.60 -24.54 16.79
C THR A 67 15.39 -23.26 17.12
N ASP A 68 14.75 -22.12 16.93
CA ASP A 68 15.19 -20.83 17.46
C ASP A 68 14.20 -20.31 18.50
N THR A 69 14.66 -19.53 19.47
CA THR A 69 13.84 -19.02 20.57
C THR A 69 14.00 -17.51 20.76
N LEU A 70 12.92 -16.87 21.18
CA LEU A 70 12.88 -15.43 21.46
C LEU A 70 12.00 -15.15 22.67
N ASP A 71 12.55 -14.43 23.66
CA ASP A 71 11.74 -13.90 24.76
C ASP A 71 11.18 -12.53 24.36
N PHE A 72 9.91 -12.30 24.66
CA PHE A 72 9.24 -11.03 24.42
C PHE A 72 8.22 -10.73 25.52
N THR A 73 7.84 -9.47 25.65
CA THR A 73 6.82 -9.01 26.59
C THR A 73 5.76 -8.24 25.82
N THR A 74 4.48 -8.53 26.10
CA THR A 74 3.35 -7.78 25.56
C THR A 74 3.27 -6.39 26.19
N ALA A 75 2.69 -5.43 25.46
CA ALA A 75 2.44 -4.10 26.01
C ALA A 75 1.39 -4.16 27.14
N GLU A 76 1.46 -3.17 28.02
CA GLU A 76 0.47 -2.99 29.07
C GLU A 76 -0.90 -2.59 28.50
N GLU A 77 -1.97 -2.90 29.21
CA GLU A 77 -3.33 -2.51 28.92
C GLU A 77 -3.94 -1.85 30.17
N SER A 78 -4.41 -0.61 30.00
CA SER A 78 -4.97 0.12 31.16
C SER A 78 -6.38 -0.33 31.51
N PHE A 79 -7.18 -0.73 30.51
CA PHE A 79 -8.58 -1.11 30.66
C PHE A 79 -9.07 -2.02 29.54
N PHE A 80 -9.98 -2.94 29.88
CA PHE A 80 -10.62 -3.84 28.92
C PHE A 80 -12.12 -3.55 28.84
N VAL A 81 -12.57 -3.10 27.67
CA VAL A 81 -13.97 -2.80 27.35
C VAL A 81 -14.52 -3.90 26.47
N ASP A 82 -15.37 -4.76 27.02
CA ASP A 82 -16.14 -5.72 26.23
C ASP A 82 -17.32 -5.00 25.57
N ALA A 83 -17.26 -4.82 24.25
CA ALA A 83 -18.27 -4.10 23.48
C ALA A 83 -19.66 -4.78 23.50
N SER A 84 -19.73 -6.08 23.78
CA SER A 84 -21.02 -6.78 23.92
C SER A 84 -21.91 -6.18 25.00
N ARG A 85 -21.29 -5.58 26.04
CA ARG A 85 -22.01 -4.91 27.14
C ARG A 85 -22.72 -3.63 26.72
N TYR A 86 -22.46 -3.13 25.52
CA TYR A 86 -23.18 -1.98 24.94
C TYR A 86 -24.42 -2.41 24.15
N GLY A 87 -24.79 -3.69 24.23
CA GLY A 87 -25.98 -4.23 23.60
C GLY A 87 -25.84 -4.46 22.10
N LEU A 88 -24.66 -4.85 21.65
CA LEU A 88 -24.41 -5.22 20.25
C LEU A 88 -25.33 -6.37 19.83
N VAL A 89 -25.81 -6.33 18.59
CA VAL A 89 -26.62 -7.40 17.97
C VAL A 89 -25.86 -7.95 16.77
N ALA A 90 -25.47 -9.23 16.84
CA ALA A 90 -24.58 -9.88 15.89
C ALA A 90 -25.33 -10.56 14.73
N ASP A 91 -26.38 -9.93 14.18
CA ASP A 91 -27.25 -10.51 13.14
C ASP A 91 -26.91 -10.08 11.71
N GLY A 92 -25.91 -9.18 11.53
CA GLY A 92 -25.53 -8.61 10.24
C GLY A 92 -26.55 -7.63 9.64
N VAL A 93 -27.64 -7.34 10.33
CA VAL A 93 -28.74 -6.49 9.87
C VAL A 93 -28.95 -5.28 10.76
N THR A 94 -28.99 -5.48 12.08
CA THR A 94 -29.17 -4.41 13.06
C THR A 94 -28.00 -3.44 13.04
N ASP A 95 -28.28 -2.15 12.98
CA ASP A 95 -27.24 -1.11 13.05
C ASP A 95 -26.65 -1.04 14.46
N ASN A 96 -25.34 -1.25 14.55
CA ASN A 96 -24.57 -1.20 15.78
C ASN A 96 -23.68 0.05 15.88
N THR A 97 -23.75 0.99 14.93
CA THR A 97 -22.83 2.13 14.84
C THR A 97 -22.76 2.93 16.14
N ALA A 98 -23.90 3.36 16.66
CA ALA A 98 -23.94 4.16 17.90
C ALA A 98 -23.38 3.38 19.12
N LYS A 99 -23.62 2.06 19.18
CA LYS A 99 -23.18 1.20 20.27
C LYS A 99 -21.68 0.96 20.23
N LEU A 100 -21.12 0.65 19.04
CA LEU A 100 -19.70 0.52 18.83
C LEU A 100 -18.97 1.84 19.07
N GLN A 101 -19.54 2.95 18.56
CA GLN A 101 -18.96 4.27 18.80
C GLN A 101 -18.98 4.65 20.29
N ALA A 102 -20.04 4.29 21.02
CA ALA A 102 -20.09 4.50 22.46
C ALA A 102 -19.00 3.71 23.21
N ALA A 103 -18.79 2.44 22.84
CA ALA A 103 -17.69 1.64 23.41
C ALA A 103 -16.31 2.26 23.14
N LEU A 104 -16.07 2.72 21.90
CA LEU A 104 -14.84 3.41 21.52
C LEU A 104 -14.66 4.74 22.27
N SER A 105 -15.73 5.55 22.37
CA SER A 105 -15.67 6.88 22.97
C SER A 105 -15.54 6.87 24.50
N THR A 106 -15.94 5.78 25.15
CA THR A 106 -15.87 5.62 26.62
C THR A 106 -14.63 4.82 27.07
N CYS A 107 -13.86 4.27 26.12
CA CYS A 107 -12.64 3.53 26.43
C CYS A 107 -11.58 4.49 26.98
N PRO A 108 -11.04 4.25 28.19
CA PRO A 108 -9.95 5.04 28.70
C PRO A 108 -8.68 4.94 27.85
N ALA A 109 -7.83 5.97 27.94
CA ALA A 109 -6.52 5.96 27.25
C ALA A 109 -5.69 4.73 27.65
N GLY A 110 -5.10 4.07 26.65
CA GLY A 110 -4.37 2.80 26.82
C GLY A 110 -5.27 1.58 26.97
N GLY A 111 -6.58 1.73 26.78
CA GLY A 111 -7.53 0.63 26.87
C GLY A 111 -7.77 -0.06 25.54
N THR A 112 -8.37 -1.25 25.65
CA THR A 112 -8.78 -2.09 24.51
C THR A 112 -10.29 -2.21 24.46
N VAL A 113 -10.89 -1.88 23.32
CA VAL A 113 -12.28 -2.21 22.98
C VAL A 113 -12.28 -3.56 22.26
N TYR A 114 -12.78 -4.57 22.91
CA TYR A 114 -12.89 -5.92 22.39
C TYR A 114 -14.26 -6.15 21.76
N VAL A 115 -14.28 -6.57 20.50
CA VAL A 115 -15.50 -6.94 19.78
C VAL A 115 -15.52 -8.44 19.58
N PRO A 116 -16.44 -9.18 20.22
CA PRO A 116 -16.50 -10.64 20.14
C PRO A 116 -16.92 -11.14 18.76
N ALA A 117 -16.80 -12.45 18.54
CA ALA A 117 -17.25 -13.12 17.31
C ALA A 117 -18.72 -12.79 17.01
N GLY A 118 -19.03 -12.52 15.74
CA GLY A 118 -20.36 -12.15 15.26
C GLY A 118 -20.30 -11.17 14.09
N THR A 119 -21.41 -10.94 13.42
CA THR A 119 -21.50 -9.99 12.30
C THR A 119 -22.24 -8.74 12.73
N TYR A 120 -21.54 -7.63 12.80
CA TYR A 120 -22.04 -6.36 13.29
C TYR A 120 -22.13 -5.35 12.16
N ARG A 121 -23.34 -5.06 11.67
CA ARG A 121 -23.53 -4.00 10.68
C ARG A 121 -23.24 -2.65 11.33
N THR A 122 -22.41 -1.83 10.66
CA THR A 122 -22.02 -0.50 11.13
C THR A 122 -21.76 0.45 9.97
N GLN A 123 -21.80 1.75 10.23
CA GLN A 123 -21.27 2.80 9.37
C GLN A 123 -19.94 3.30 9.94
N SER A 124 -19.59 4.55 9.64
CA SER A 124 -18.33 5.14 10.04
C SER A 124 -18.09 5.13 11.55
N LEU A 125 -16.97 4.54 11.95
CA LEU A 125 -16.45 4.57 13.32
C LEU A 125 -15.23 5.47 13.40
N PHE A 126 -15.10 6.22 14.49
CA PHE A 126 -14.00 7.16 14.73
C PHE A 126 -13.26 6.74 16.00
N LEU A 127 -11.97 6.44 15.86
CA LEU A 127 -11.12 6.01 16.95
C LEU A 127 -10.44 7.22 17.59
N GLN A 128 -10.31 7.18 18.92
CA GLN A 128 -9.62 8.20 19.72
C GLN A 128 -8.16 7.83 19.97
N SER A 129 -7.38 8.82 20.38
CA SER A 129 -5.98 8.60 20.78
C SER A 129 -5.84 7.56 21.88
N SER A 130 -4.77 6.81 21.84
CA SER A 130 -4.41 5.79 22.81
C SER A 130 -5.48 4.71 23.02
N THR A 131 -6.14 4.29 21.94
CA THR A 131 -7.18 3.25 21.96
C THR A 131 -6.80 2.08 21.08
N THR A 132 -7.03 0.87 21.57
CA THR A 132 -6.94 -0.37 20.78
C THR A 132 -8.35 -0.87 20.45
N LEU A 133 -8.61 -1.14 19.18
CA LEU A 133 -9.78 -1.90 18.71
C LEU A 133 -9.33 -3.32 18.41
N TYR A 134 -9.78 -4.28 19.21
CA TYR A 134 -9.48 -5.70 19.05
C TYR A 134 -10.69 -6.45 18.48
N LEU A 135 -10.54 -7.01 17.29
CA LEU A 135 -11.58 -7.81 16.62
C LEU A 135 -11.27 -9.30 16.81
N GLU A 136 -12.13 -9.99 17.57
CA GLU A 136 -11.96 -11.43 17.80
C GLU A 136 -12.05 -12.23 16.50
N LYS A 137 -11.45 -13.40 16.47
CA LYS A 137 -11.63 -14.37 15.39
C LYS A 137 -13.13 -14.68 15.19
N GLY A 138 -13.61 -14.52 13.95
CA GLY A 138 -15.05 -14.65 13.65
C GLY A 138 -15.88 -13.38 13.87
N CYS A 139 -15.26 -12.28 14.32
CA CYS A 139 -15.87 -10.96 14.30
C CYS A 139 -15.87 -10.40 12.87
N THR A 140 -16.98 -9.84 12.41
CA THR A 140 -17.09 -9.08 11.16
C THR A 140 -17.74 -7.74 11.42
N LEU A 141 -17.02 -6.64 11.19
CA LEU A 141 -17.59 -5.32 11.05
C LEU A 141 -18.07 -5.17 9.61
N LEU A 142 -19.38 -5.14 9.40
CA LEU A 142 -20.03 -5.14 8.09
C LEU A 142 -20.55 -3.74 7.75
N GLY A 143 -20.02 -3.12 6.70
CA GLY A 143 -20.42 -1.79 6.25
C GLY A 143 -21.87 -1.72 5.79
N GLY A 144 -22.55 -0.63 6.14
CA GLY A 144 -23.88 -0.30 5.63
C GLY A 144 -23.83 0.06 4.13
N THR A 145 -24.91 -0.20 3.41
CA THR A 145 -24.98 -0.01 1.95
C THR A 145 -25.57 1.33 1.51
N ASN A 146 -26.21 2.05 2.43
CA ASN A 146 -26.86 3.32 2.11
C ASN A 146 -25.91 4.50 2.34
N ARG A 147 -25.66 5.30 1.31
CA ARG A 147 -24.76 6.48 1.35
C ARG A 147 -25.17 7.51 2.37
N THR A 148 -26.48 7.73 2.55
CA THR A 148 -27.00 8.78 3.46
C THR A 148 -26.73 8.50 4.93
N ASP A 149 -26.31 7.28 5.28
CA ASP A 149 -25.96 6.89 6.65
C ASP A 149 -24.50 7.22 7.01
N TYR A 150 -23.70 7.65 6.02
CA TYR A 150 -22.29 7.99 6.22
C TYR A 150 -22.10 9.51 6.37
N PRO A 151 -21.35 9.98 7.37
CA PRO A 151 -21.01 11.39 7.49
C PRO A 151 -20.08 11.82 6.35
N ILE A 152 -20.15 13.11 5.98
CA ILE A 152 -19.30 13.71 4.97
C ILE A 152 -18.14 14.40 5.67
N LEU A 153 -16.92 14.07 5.24
CA LEU A 153 -15.71 14.80 5.57
C LEU A 153 -15.55 15.92 4.53
N PRO A 154 -15.60 17.20 4.94
CA PRO A 154 -15.45 18.31 4.01
C PRO A 154 -14.03 18.34 3.43
N GLY A 155 -13.90 18.67 2.15
CA GLY A 155 -12.61 18.79 1.51
C GLY A 155 -11.73 19.87 2.12
N VAL A 156 -12.36 21.01 2.48
CA VAL A 156 -11.70 22.15 3.12
C VAL A 156 -12.44 22.50 4.39
N LEU A 157 -11.71 22.54 5.50
CA LEU A 157 -12.22 23.01 6.79
C LEU A 157 -11.78 24.47 6.99
N PRO A 158 -12.71 25.42 7.25
CA PRO A 158 -12.35 26.77 7.59
C PRO A 158 -11.65 26.82 8.95
N CYS A 159 -10.58 27.58 9.04
CA CYS A 159 -9.87 27.81 10.29
C CYS A 159 -10.34 29.11 10.96
N HIS A 160 -10.37 29.12 12.30
CA HIS A 160 -10.75 30.29 13.09
C HIS A 160 -9.74 31.46 13.00
N ASN A 161 -8.53 31.20 12.52
CA ASN A 161 -7.48 32.22 12.39
C ASN A 161 -7.48 32.94 11.03
N GLU A 162 -8.41 32.59 10.11
CA GLU A 162 -8.53 33.16 8.77
C GLU A 162 -7.25 33.08 7.89
N LYS A 163 -6.27 32.27 8.30
CA LYS A 163 -4.98 32.15 7.62
C LYS A 163 -4.68 30.74 7.14
N ASP A 164 -5.08 29.76 7.94
CA ASP A 164 -4.81 28.36 7.65
C ASP A 164 -6.07 27.66 7.19
N GLU A 165 -5.90 26.71 6.30
CA GLU A 165 -6.94 25.81 5.84
C GLU A 165 -6.52 24.38 6.19
N HIS A 166 -7.46 23.58 6.69
CA HIS A 166 -7.27 22.14 6.86
C HIS A 166 -7.98 21.39 5.74
N TYR A 167 -7.26 20.43 5.17
CA TYR A 167 -7.77 19.55 4.13
C TYR A 167 -8.06 18.19 4.75
N LEU A 168 -9.31 17.75 4.70
CA LEU A 168 -9.72 16.49 5.35
C LEU A 168 -10.28 15.49 4.36
N GLY A 169 -11.37 15.80 3.67
CA GLY A 169 -11.92 14.97 2.62
C GLY A 169 -11.05 15.03 1.39
N LEU A 170 -10.59 13.87 0.88
CA LEU A 170 -9.72 13.79 -0.28
C LEU A 170 -10.31 12.86 -1.33
N TRP A 171 -10.18 13.25 -2.60
CA TRP A 171 -10.46 12.38 -3.73
C TRP A 171 -9.40 12.55 -4.81
N GLU A 172 -8.68 11.46 -5.11
CA GLU A 172 -7.58 11.44 -6.09
C GLU A 172 -6.63 12.64 -5.91
N GLY A 173 -6.12 12.84 -4.68
CA GLY A 173 -5.16 13.88 -4.34
C GLY A 173 -5.68 15.33 -4.36
N ASN A 174 -7.00 15.53 -4.45
CA ASN A 174 -7.63 16.83 -4.35
C ASN A 174 -8.49 16.96 -3.09
N PRO A 175 -8.57 18.17 -2.46
CA PRO A 175 -9.40 18.39 -1.29
C PRO A 175 -10.88 18.53 -1.72
N LEU A 176 -11.61 17.45 -1.63
CA LEU A 176 -12.99 17.33 -2.08
C LEU A 176 -13.84 16.62 -1.01
N ASP A 177 -15.09 17.04 -0.86
CA ASP A 177 -16.04 16.40 0.05
C ASP A 177 -16.14 14.91 -0.24
N SER A 178 -15.82 14.09 0.74
CA SER A 178 -15.82 12.63 0.65
C SER A 178 -16.57 12.04 1.83
N PHE A 179 -17.22 10.91 1.65
CA PHE A 179 -17.79 10.19 2.79
C PHE A 179 -16.67 9.72 3.72
N ALA A 180 -16.92 9.74 5.03
CA ALA A 180 -16.01 9.15 6.02
C ALA A 180 -15.86 7.65 5.77
N GLY A 181 -14.66 7.13 6.03
CA GLY A 181 -14.37 5.72 5.93
C GLY A 181 -15.18 4.87 6.89
N LEU A 182 -15.15 3.56 6.72
CA LEU A 182 -15.75 2.66 7.71
C LEU A 182 -15.02 2.77 9.05
N ILE A 183 -13.69 2.85 9.01
CA ILE A 183 -12.84 3.12 10.18
C ILE A 183 -12.04 4.40 9.92
N ASN A 184 -12.09 5.33 10.87
CA ASN A 184 -11.42 6.63 10.76
C ASN A 184 -10.54 6.91 11.98
N VAL A 185 -9.31 7.42 11.71
CA VAL A 185 -8.36 7.90 12.72
C VAL A 185 -7.94 9.31 12.31
N ILE A 186 -8.55 10.34 12.90
CA ILE A 186 -8.36 11.73 12.50
C ILE A 186 -7.77 12.51 13.66
N ASN A 187 -6.59 13.13 13.44
CA ASN A 187 -5.86 13.91 14.45
C ASN A 187 -5.70 13.14 15.78
N ALA A 188 -5.50 11.84 15.70
CA ALA A 188 -5.33 10.96 16.85
C ALA A 188 -3.97 10.26 16.83
N GLU A 189 -3.48 9.86 17.98
CA GLU A 189 -2.18 9.21 18.13
C GLU A 189 -2.24 7.95 18.99
N ASN A 190 -1.30 7.02 18.76
CA ASN A 190 -1.20 5.75 19.47
C ASN A 190 -2.46 4.89 19.32
N VAL A 191 -2.94 4.73 18.09
CA VAL A 191 -4.15 3.95 17.77
C VAL A 191 -3.75 2.60 17.19
N THR A 192 -4.35 1.54 17.72
CA THR A 192 -4.13 0.17 17.27
C THR A 192 -5.44 -0.48 16.85
N ILE A 193 -5.49 -1.07 15.67
CA ILE A 193 -6.55 -1.98 15.24
C ILE A 193 -5.89 -3.35 15.07
N THR A 194 -6.38 -4.37 15.76
CA THR A 194 -5.75 -5.69 15.76
C THR A 194 -6.75 -6.82 15.93
N GLY A 195 -6.28 -8.06 15.77
CA GLY A 195 -7.07 -9.27 15.92
C GLY A 195 -7.18 -10.08 14.64
N GLU A 196 -8.00 -11.13 14.67
CA GLU A 196 -8.24 -12.04 13.54
C GLU A 196 -9.61 -11.81 12.87
N GLY A 197 -10.27 -10.68 13.19
CA GLY A 197 -11.57 -10.34 12.63
C GLY A 197 -11.52 -9.82 11.20
N THR A 198 -12.70 -9.52 10.67
CA THR A 198 -12.90 -9.00 9.31
C THR A 198 -13.48 -7.58 9.37
N ILE A 199 -12.96 -6.70 8.54
CA ILE A 199 -13.56 -5.39 8.24
C ILE A 199 -14.02 -5.44 6.78
N ASP A 200 -15.32 -5.60 6.57
CA ASP A 200 -15.96 -5.75 5.26
C ASP A 200 -16.77 -4.48 4.94
N ALA A 201 -16.33 -3.71 3.97
CA ALA A 201 -17.07 -2.52 3.55
C ALA A 201 -18.41 -2.84 2.87
N ASN A 202 -18.60 -4.09 2.40
CA ASN A 202 -19.87 -4.53 1.79
C ASN A 202 -20.30 -3.69 0.57
N ALA A 203 -19.34 -3.06 -0.10
CA ALA A 203 -19.61 -2.04 -1.11
C ALA A 203 -20.33 -2.61 -2.35
N GLN A 204 -20.10 -3.88 -2.68
CA GLN A 204 -20.72 -4.57 -3.83
C GLN A 204 -22.25 -4.73 -3.68
N ASN A 205 -22.77 -4.65 -2.47
CA ASN A 205 -24.19 -4.78 -2.17
C ASN A 205 -24.92 -3.41 -2.10
N GLY A 206 -24.17 -2.30 -2.29
CA GLY A 206 -24.69 -0.94 -2.41
C GLY A 206 -24.59 -0.39 -3.83
N ASP A 207 -24.74 0.92 -3.97
CA ASP A 207 -24.57 1.65 -5.24
C ASP A 207 -23.16 2.24 -5.42
N TRP A 208 -22.21 1.87 -4.56
CA TRP A 208 -20.88 2.46 -4.49
C TRP A 208 -20.05 2.32 -5.78
N TYR A 209 -20.31 1.27 -6.56
CA TYR A 209 -19.62 1.00 -7.81
C TYR A 209 -20.34 1.53 -9.06
N GLN A 210 -21.53 2.16 -8.87
CA GLN A 210 -22.23 2.82 -9.97
C GLN A 210 -21.59 4.18 -10.24
N ASN A 211 -21.24 4.45 -11.50
CA ASN A 211 -20.58 5.67 -11.95
C ASN A 211 -19.40 6.09 -11.05
N PRO A 212 -18.37 5.26 -10.91
CA PRO A 212 -17.33 5.43 -9.87
C PRO A 212 -16.47 6.69 -10.05
N LYS A 213 -16.55 7.35 -11.21
CA LYS A 213 -15.85 8.60 -11.51
C LYS A 213 -16.76 9.85 -11.42
N GLU A 214 -17.95 9.69 -10.90
CA GLU A 214 -18.92 10.78 -10.69
C GLU A 214 -19.21 10.97 -9.21
N LYS A 215 -19.28 12.25 -8.79
CA LYS A 215 -19.68 12.59 -7.43
C LYS A 215 -21.17 12.32 -7.24
N ASN A 216 -21.52 11.51 -6.25
CA ASN A 216 -22.90 11.29 -5.83
C ASN A 216 -23.02 11.68 -4.35
N ILE A 217 -23.62 12.85 -4.05
CA ILE A 217 -23.65 13.54 -2.76
C ILE A 217 -22.24 13.98 -2.35
N ALA A 218 -21.35 13.05 -2.07
CA ALA A 218 -19.92 13.21 -1.83
C ALA A 218 -19.15 12.12 -2.60
N TRP A 219 -17.83 12.19 -2.63
CA TRP A 219 -16.99 11.14 -3.19
C TRP A 219 -16.99 9.89 -2.31
N ARG A 220 -16.73 8.73 -2.93
CA ARG A 220 -16.74 7.43 -2.23
C ARG A 220 -15.81 7.42 -1.03
N PRO A 221 -16.20 6.75 0.08
CA PRO A 221 -15.35 6.62 1.26
C PRO A 221 -14.15 5.71 1.00
N ARG A 222 -13.20 5.71 1.92
CA ARG A 222 -12.19 4.67 2.08
C ARG A 222 -12.72 3.60 3.03
N LEU A 223 -12.12 2.42 3.07
CA LEU A 223 -12.47 1.47 4.13
C LEU A 223 -11.79 1.86 5.43
N PHE A 224 -10.47 2.05 5.42
CA PHE A 224 -9.69 2.56 6.53
C PHE A 224 -9.04 3.89 6.13
N PHE A 225 -9.33 4.94 6.86
CA PHE A 225 -8.86 6.29 6.60
C PHE A 225 -8.16 6.89 7.81
N THR A 226 -6.99 7.48 7.61
CA THR A 226 -6.37 8.32 8.64
C THR A 226 -6.04 9.70 8.09
N SER A 227 -6.08 10.72 8.94
CA SER A 227 -5.63 12.07 8.57
C SER A 227 -4.97 12.74 9.76
N GLY A 228 -3.72 13.20 9.58
CA GLY A 228 -2.96 13.85 10.63
C GLY A 228 -2.70 12.96 11.86
N ALA A 229 -2.70 11.64 11.67
CA ALA A 229 -2.55 10.67 12.75
C ALA A 229 -1.07 10.31 12.99
N LYS A 230 -0.75 9.88 14.23
CA LYS A 230 0.60 9.44 14.59
C LYS A 230 0.58 8.09 15.31
N ASN A 231 1.59 7.26 15.04
CA ASN A 231 1.76 5.94 15.69
C ASN A 231 0.50 5.07 15.52
N VAL A 232 0.10 4.81 14.28
CA VAL A 232 -1.07 3.98 13.94
C VAL A 232 -0.62 2.58 13.58
N VAL A 233 -1.26 1.58 14.17
CA VAL A 233 -1.02 0.17 13.87
C VAL A 233 -2.30 -0.47 13.33
N LEU A 234 -2.22 -1.06 12.14
CA LEU A 234 -3.25 -1.94 11.60
C LEU A 234 -2.65 -3.34 11.44
N HIS A 235 -3.18 -4.33 12.18
CA HIS A 235 -2.57 -5.64 12.30
C HIS A 235 -3.57 -6.79 12.23
N GLY A 236 -3.22 -7.84 11.49
CA GLY A 236 -3.83 -9.16 11.55
C GLY A 236 -5.18 -9.33 10.87
N VAL A 237 -5.97 -8.29 10.76
CA VAL A 237 -7.35 -8.32 10.25
C VAL A 237 -7.42 -8.65 8.75
N LEU A 238 -8.56 -9.23 8.34
CA LEU A 238 -8.95 -9.26 6.92
C LEU A 238 -9.72 -7.99 6.60
N VAL A 239 -9.34 -7.31 5.51
CA VAL A 239 -9.99 -6.09 5.02
C VAL A 239 -10.49 -6.37 3.61
N CYS A 240 -11.77 -6.16 3.32
CA CYS A 240 -12.33 -6.54 2.03
C CYS A 240 -13.51 -5.69 1.54
N ASN A 241 -13.83 -5.87 0.25
CA ASN A 241 -14.98 -5.27 -0.43
C ASN A 241 -15.06 -3.75 -0.27
N SER A 242 -13.91 -3.07 -0.43
CA SER A 242 -13.78 -1.62 -0.19
C SER A 242 -14.64 -0.79 -1.14
N TYR A 243 -15.03 0.38 -0.69
CA TYR A 243 -15.77 1.39 -1.48
C TYR A 243 -14.92 2.02 -2.60
N SER A 244 -13.64 2.25 -2.31
CA SER A 244 -12.59 2.77 -3.19
C SER A 244 -11.23 2.37 -2.59
N TRP A 245 -10.16 3.17 -2.65
CA TRP A 245 -8.88 2.89 -2.02
C TRP A 245 -9.07 2.31 -0.62
N THR A 246 -8.48 1.15 -0.34
CA THR A 246 -8.86 0.35 0.83
C THR A 246 -8.28 0.92 2.12
N ILE A 247 -6.96 1.05 2.16
CA ILE A 247 -6.24 1.61 3.31
C ILE A 247 -5.56 2.90 2.87
N HIS A 248 -6.07 4.03 3.32
CA HIS A 248 -5.62 5.34 2.89
C HIS A 248 -5.21 6.22 4.07
N PRO A 249 -3.99 6.05 4.59
CA PRO A 249 -3.43 7.02 5.53
C PRO A 249 -3.00 8.29 4.80
N THR A 250 -3.35 9.46 5.35
CA THR A 250 -3.00 10.77 4.79
C THR A 250 -2.35 11.65 5.83
N TYR A 251 -1.29 12.37 5.45
CA TYR A 251 -0.57 13.29 6.35
C TYR A 251 -0.27 12.68 7.72
N SER A 252 0.02 11.39 7.76
CA SER A 252 0.22 10.61 8.99
C SER A 252 1.67 10.18 9.15
N GLU A 253 2.09 9.97 10.40
CA GLU A 253 3.47 9.62 10.74
C GLU A 253 3.53 8.34 11.58
N ASN A 254 4.54 7.49 11.32
CA ASN A 254 4.74 6.20 12.00
C ASN A 254 3.51 5.29 11.85
N VAL A 255 3.24 4.87 10.62
CA VAL A 255 2.11 3.99 10.29
C VAL A 255 2.63 2.59 10.03
N ASP A 256 2.19 1.64 10.83
CA ASP A 256 2.52 0.23 10.72
C ASP A 256 1.32 -0.57 10.20
N ILE A 257 1.46 -1.21 9.05
CA ILE A 257 0.47 -2.11 8.44
C ILE A 257 1.09 -3.49 8.40
N LEU A 258 0.67 -4.36 9.33
CA LEU A 258 1.40 -5.57 9.68
C LEU A 258 0.54 -6.82 9.54
N ASN A 259 1.00 -7.77 8.73
CA ASN A 259 0.43 -9.12 8.59
C ASN A 259 -1.11 -9.13 8.39
N ILE A 260 -1.62 -8.18 7.62
CA ILE A 260 -3.03 -8.11 7.23
C ILE A 260 -3.28 -8.81 5.89
N ARG A 261 -4.54 -9.10 5.63
CA ARG A 261 -5.00 -9.57 4.32
C ARG A 261 -5.96 -8.57 3.72
N ILE A 262 -5.71 -8.17 2.48
CA ILE A 262 -6.61 -7.30 1.70
C ILE A 262 -7.18 -8.13 0.55
N ARG A 263 -8.50 -8.09 0.39
CA ARG A 263 -9.20 -8.85 -0.65
C ARG A 263 -10.32 -8.03 -1.28
N ASN A 264 -10.07 -7.53 -2.48
CA ASN A 264 -11.07 -6.89 -3.31
C ASN A 264 -11.25 -7.66 -4.62
N SER A 265 -12.43 -7.54 -5.24
CA SER A 265 -12.66 -8.14 -6.56
C SER A 265 -11.76 -7.48 -7.62
N SER A 266 -11.30 -8.26 -8.58
CA SER A 266 -10.56 -7.75 -9.74
C SER A 266 -11.37 -6.79 -10.63
N THR A 267 -12.68 -6.73 -10.44
CA THR A 267 -13.59 -5.86 -11.21
C THR A 267 -14.14 -4.68 -10.42
N SER A 268 -13.81 -4.59 -9.12
CA SER A 268 -14.25 -3.46 -8.30
C SER A 268 -13.43 -2.20 -8.62
N PRO A 269 -14.11 -1.05 -8.88
CA PRO A 269 -13.42 0.14 -9.39
C PRO A 269 -12.64 0.88 -8.30
N ASN A 270 -11.36 1.17 -8.58
CA ASN A 270 -10.46 1.95 -7.71
C ASN A 270 -10.32 1.39 -6.30
N THR A 271 -10.34 0.09 -6.15
CA THR A 271 -10.14 -0.57 -4.86
C THR A 271 -8.69 -1.00 -4.70
N ASP A 272 -7.80 -0.02 -4.81
CA ASP A 272 -6.38 -0.14 -4.51
C ASP A 272 -6.21 -0.72 -3.09
N GLY A 273 -5.08 -1.36 -2.82
CA GLY A 273 -4.85 -2.01 -1.53
C GLY A 273 -4.45 -1.04 -0.43
N ILE A 274 -3.27 -0.44 -0.56
CA ILE A 274 -2.69 0.44 0.46
C ILE A 274 -2.13 1.70 -0.22
N ASP A 275 -2.66 2.86 0.13
CA ASP A 275 -2.37 4.14 -0.50
C ASP A 275 -1.86 5.19 0.50
N PRO A 276 -0.64 5.09 1.00
CA PRO A 276 -0.09 6.16 1.85
C PRO A 276 0.05 7.45 1.04
N GLU A 277 -0.60 8.52 1.49
CA GLU A 277 -0.56 9.83 0.84
C GLU A 277 0.06 10.88 1.77
N SER A 278 1.20 11.46 1.37
CA SER A 278 1.93 12.44 2.18
C SER A 278 2.23 11.94 3.60
N CYS A 279 2.62 10.67 3.72
CA CYS A 279 2.93 10.01 4.98
C CYS A 279 4.44 9.88 5.19
N LYS A 280 4.85 9.78 6.47
CA LYS A 280 6.24 9.60 6.85
C LYS A 280 6.42 8.39 7.75
N ASN A 281 7.51 7.61 7.50
CA ASN A 281 7.85 6.41 8.26
C ASN A 281 6.69 5.39 8.22
N VAL A 282 6.49 4.77 7.07
CA VAL A 282 5.43 3.78 6.85
C VAL A 282 6.06 2.40 6.70
N ASN A 283 5.62 1.45 7.53
CA ASN A 283 6.02 0.06 7.45
C ASN A 283 4.85 -0.81 6.95
N ILE A 284 5.05 -1.52 5.85
CA ILE A 284 4.09 -2.43 5.24
C ILE A 284 4.74 -3.81 5.23
N ILE A 285 4.45 -4.65 6.24
CA ILE A 285 5.22 -5.85 6.51
C ILE A 285 4.32 -7.09 6.60
N GLY A 286 4.65 -8.14 5.85
CA GLY A 286 3.98 -9.43 5.94
C GLY A 286 2.57 -9.48 5.35
N ASN A 287 2.18 -8.50 4.55
CA ASN A 287 0.81 -8.36 4.07
C ASN A 287 0.55 -9.20 2.83
N HIS A 288 -0.69 -9.72 2.71
CA HIS A 288 -1.19 -10.32 1.49
C HIS A 288 -2.24 -9.40 0.86
N VAL A 289 -1.90 -8.80 -0.27
CA VAL A 289 -2.76 -7.87 -1.00
C VAL A 289 -3.22 -8.51 -2.30
N HIS A 290 -4.53 -8.68 -2.45
CA HIS A 290 -5.18 -9.23 -3.64
C HIS A 290 -6.27 -8.27 -4.11
N VAL A 291 -6.03 -7.56 -5.20
CA VAL A 291 -6.90 -6.47 -5.69
C VAL A 291 -6.96 -6.44 -7.22
N GLY A 292 -7.84 -5.62 -7.77
CA GLY A 292 -7.96 -5.41 -9.21
C GLY A 292 -7.40 -4.07 -9.69
N ASP A 293 -6.99 -3.18 -8.78
CA ASP A 293 -6.30 -1.93 -9.07
C ASP A 293 -4.88 -1.98 -8.45
N ASP A 294 -4.24 -0.90 -8.10
CA ASP A 294 -2.86 -0.90 -7.59
C ASP A 294 -2.75 -1.60 -6.22
N CYS A 295 -1.78 -2.50 -6.01
CA CYS A 295 -1.62 -3.20 -4.71
C CYS A 295 -1.17 -2.26 -3.61
N ILE A 296 -0.08 -1.51 -3.85
CA ILE A 296 0.42 -0.45 -2.97
C ILE A 296 0.69 0.76 -3.86
N ALA A 297 0.08 1.91 -3.57
CA ALA A 297 0.27 3.11 -4.35
C ALA A 297 0.67 4.31 -3.47
N LEU A 298 1.92 4.74 -3.59
CA LEU A 298 2.44 5.88 -2.84
C LEU A 298 2.03 7.18 -3.50
N LYS A 299 1.43 8.06 -2.72
CA LYS A 299 0.81 9.30 -3.19
C LYS A 299 1.25 10.50 -2.34
N SER A 300 1.12 11.72 -2.89
CA SER A 300 1.39 12.97 -2.18
C SER A 300 0.63 14.16 -2.78
N GLY A 301 -0.64 13.92 -3.09
CA GLY A 301 -1.53 14.92 -3.65
C GLY A 301 -1.33 15.20 -5.14
N LYS A 302 -2.34 15.81 -5.75
CA LYS A 302 -2.23 16.44 -7.08
C LYS A 302 -1.60 17.83 -6.95
N LEU A 303 -1.45 18.53 -8.07
CA LEU A 303 -0.70 19.79 -8.18
C LEU A 303 -1.06 20.82 -7.09
N PHE A 304 -2.35 21.01 -6.79
CA PHE A 304 -2.78 21.99 -5.80
C PHE A 304 -2.20 21.73 -4.41
N LEU A 305 -2.44 20.52 -3.86
CA LEU A 305 -1.95 20.16 -2.53
C LEU A 305 -0.42 19.99 -2.50
N GLY A 306 0.14 19.37 -3.53
CA GLY A 306 1.58 19.19 -3.63
C GLY A 306 2.35 20.52 -3.66
N MET A 307 1.86 21.50 -4.44
CA MET A 307 2.47 22.82 -4.51
C MET A 307 2.19 23.70 -3.30
N LYS A 308 1.13 23.44 -2.55
CA LYS A 308 0.75 24.23 -1.37
C LYS A 308 1.38 23.70 -0.08
N LEU A 309 1.37 22.39 0.12
CA LEU A 309 1.76 21.78 1.40
C LEU A 309 3.19 21.24 1.39
N HIS A 310 3.70 20.84 0.22
CA HIS A 310 5.06 20.31 0.04
C HIS A 310 5.38 19.10 0.95
N VAL A 311 4.38 18.23 1.20
CA VAL A 311 4.55 17.08 2.07
C VAL A 311 4.73 15.81 1.23
N PRO A 312 5.93 15.24 1.17
CA PRO A 312 6.17 14.00 0.45
C PRO A 312 5.59 12.78 1.19
N CYS A 313 5.44 11.67 0.46
CA CYS A 313 5.38 10.35 1.06
C CYS A 313 6.82 9.83 1.17
N GLU A 314 7.34 9.62 2.38
CA GLU A 314 8.76 9.32 2.58
C GLU A 314 9.06 8.28 3.65
N ASN A 315 10.23 7.62 3.50
CA ASN A 315 10.70 6.56 4.40
C ASN A 315 9.69 5.41 4.48
N VAL A 316 9.43 4.78 3.34
CA VAL A 316 8.48 3.68 3.22
C VAL A 316 9.22 2.36 3.08
N ILE A 317 8.92 1.40 3.95
CA ILE A 317 9.46 0.05 3.92
C ILE A 317 8.34 -0.93 3.60
N ILE A 318 8.51 -1.68 2.50
CA ILE A 318 7.62 -2.76 2.08
C ILE A 318 8.43 -4.04 2.15
N ARG A 319 8.06 -4.96 3.04
CA ARG A 319 8.85 -6.17 3.28
C ARG A 319 8.00 -7.40 3.52
N ASN A 320 8.44 -8.53 2.96
CA ASN A 320 7.75 -9.81 3.11
C ASN A 320 6.26 -9.75 2.74
N CYS A 321 5.92 -8.99 1.69
CA CYS A 321 4.56 -8.88 1.19
C CYS A 321 4.32 -9.78 -0.02
N CYS A 322 3.09 -10.31 -0.15
CA CYS A 322 2.58 -10.92 -1.36
C CYS A 322 1.59 -9.96 -2.03
N LEU A 323 1.95 -9.45 -3.19
CA LEU A 323 1.18 -8.46 -3.95
C LEU A 323 0.66 -9.13 -5.22
N SER A 324 -0.67 -9.29 -5.33
CA SER A 324 -1.24 -10.15 -6.36
C SER A 324 -2.38 -9.50 -7.14
N ARG A 325 -2.40 -9.77 -8.46
CA ARG A 325 -3.48 -9.44 -9.41
C ARG A 325 -3.73 -7.95 -9.68
N GLY A 326 -3.05 -7.04 -9.00
CA GLY A 326 -3.23 -5.60 -9.18
C GLY A 326 -2.59 -5.05 -10.46
N HIS A 327 -2.94 -3.80 -10.81
CA HIS A 327 -2.33 -3.07 -11.92
C HIS A 327 -0.84 -2.75 -11.70
N GLY A 328 -0.38 -2.82 -10.46
CA GLY A 328 1.02 -2.73 -10.08
C GLY A 328 1.26 -3.25 -8.68
N GLY A 329 2.41 -3.89 -8.44
CA GLY A 329 2.84 -4.31 -7.11
C GLY A 329 3.15 -3.09 -6.24
N LEU A 330 4.18 -2.33 -6.61
CA LEU A 330 4.41 -0.97 -6.10
C LEU A 330 4.14 0.04 -7.20
N VAL A 331 3.30 1.01 -6.91
CA VAL A 331 2.94 2.11 -7.81
C VAL A 331 3.32 3.44 -7.17
N ILE A 332 3.83 4.38 -7.94
CA ILE A 332 4.05 5.76 -7.52
C ILE A 332 3.18 6.65 -8.39
N GLY A 333 2.30 7.38 -7.73
CA GLY A 333 1.37 8.29 -8.40
C GLY A 333 0.04 7.62 -8.81
N SER A 334 -0.71 8.31 -9.67
CA SER A 334 -0.41 9.59 -10.37
C SER A 334 -0.46 10.84 -9.48
N GLU A 335 -1.02 10.77 -8.29
CA GLU A 335 -1.12 11.83 -7.29
C GLU A 335 0.19 11.90 -6.49
N MET A 336 1.25 12.53 -7.06
CA MET A 336 2.59 12.52 -6.46
C MET A 336 3.26 13.91 -6.46
N SER A 337 2.47 14.98 -6.50
CA SER A 337 2.98 16.36 -6.64
C SER A 337 3.72 16.89 -5.41
N GLY A 338 3.59 16.26 -4.25
CA GLY A 338 4.40 16.56 -3.06
C GLY A 338 5.70 15.77 -2.96
N GLY A 339 5.92 14.81 -3.87
CA GLY A 339 7.11 13.95 -3.93
C GLY A 339 6.95 12.59 -3.23
N VAL A 340 7.81 11.65 -3.62
CA VAL A 340 7.95 10.31 -3.01
C VAL A 340 9.42 10.01 -2.86
N LYS A 341 9.88 9.70 -1.64
CA LYS A 341 11.32 9.56 -1.35
C LYS A 341 11.63 8.39 -0.42
N ASN A 342 12.82 7.80 -0.61
CA ASN A 342 13.34 6.75 0.28
C ASN A 342 12.36 5.59 0.44
N VAL A 343 12.13 4.85 -0.63
CA VAL A 343 11.22 3.70 -0.68
C VAL A 343 12.02 2.43 -0.87
N THR A 344 11.87 1.47 0.03
CA THR A 344 12.53 0.17 -0.06
C THR A 344 11.49 -0.94 -0.14
N VAL A 345 11.56 -1.74 -1.20
CA VAL A 345 10.82 -3.00 -1.35
C VAL A 345 11.82 -4.14 -1.19
N THR A 346 11.59 -5.03 -0.24
CA THR A 346 12.50 -6.16 -0.04
C THR A 346 11.75 -7.45 0.31
N GLN A 347 12.36 -8.59 -0.01
CA GLN A 347 11.88 -9.94 0.32
C GLN A 347 10.39 -10.17 -0.02
N SER A 348 9.90 -9.54 -1.08
CA SER A 348 8.49 -9.57 -1.44
C SER A 348 8.24 -10.38 -2.72
N LEU A 349 7.04 -10.95 -2.80
CA LEU A 349 6.54 -11.69 -3.96
C LEU A 349 5.48 -10.84 -4.69
N MET A 350 5.65 -10.66 -5.99
CA MET A 350 4.64 -10.08 -6.86
C MET A 350 4.10 -11.17 -7.78
N ASP A 351 2.81 -11.47 -7.64
CA ASP A 351 2.16 -12.60 -8.30
C ASP A 351 1.12 -12.11 -9.30
N HIS A 352 1.43 -12.22 -10.60
CA HIS A 352 0.54 -11.88 -11.71
C HIS A 352 -0.03 -10.46 -11.62
N THR A 353 0.75 -9.49 -11.17
CA THR A 353 0.40 -8.07 -11.31
C THR A 353 0.70 -7.60 -12.74
N ASP A 354 0.03 -6.55 -13.22
CA ASP A 354 0.35 -5.99 -14.53
C ASP A 354 1.77 -5.43 -14.58
N ARG A 355 2.22 -4.77 -13.50
CA ARG A 355 3.60 -4.25 -13.35
C ARG A 355 4.13 -4.61 -11.97
N GLY A 356 5.44 -4.78 -11.89
CA GLY A 356 6.11 -4.91 -10.60
C GLY A 356 6.27 -3.53 -9.95
N LEU A 357 7.09 -2.67 -10.54
CA LEU A 357 7.13 -1.22 -10.28
C LEU A 357 6.40 -0.47 -11.40
N ARG A 358 5.56 0.49 -11.01
CA ARG A 358 4.87 1.38 -11.94
C ARG A 358 4.96 2.83 -11.49
N VAL A 359 5.81 3.63 -12.12
CA VAL A 359 5.86 5.09 -11.88
C VAL A 359 4.97 5.80 -12.89
N LYS A 360 4.02 6.60 -12.38
CA LYS A 360 3.05 7.39 -13.16
C LYS A 360 3.26 8.88 -12.85
N THR A 361 4.06 9.57 -13.66
CA THR A 361 4.27 11.02 -13.55
C THR A 361 4.23 11.69 -14.92
N ARG A 362 4.29 13.01 -14.95
CA ARG A 362 4.25 13.81 -16.18
C ARG A 362 4.52 15.27 -15.94
N ARG A 363 4.81 16.02 -16.98
CA ARG A 363 4.77 17.49 -16.95
C ARG A 363 3.45 17.97 -16.33
N GLY A 364 3.48 19.06 -15.57
CA GLY A 364 2.32 19.58 -14.84
C GLY A 364 2.11 18.96 -13.44
N ARG A 365 3.04 18.12 -12.95
CA ARG A 365 3.02 17.64 -11.55
C ARG A 365 3.68 18.61 -10.57
N GLY A 366 4.48 19.55 -11.06
CA GLY A 366 5.11 20.58 -10.25
C GLY A 366 6.51 20.22 -9.79
N LYS A 367 7.29 21.21 -9.41
CA LYS A 367 8.70 21.07 -9.00
C LYS A 367 8.93 20.28 -7.71
N TYR A 368 7.91 20.14 -6.87
CA TYR A 368 7.97 19.31 -5.66
C TYR A 368 7.64 17.84 -5.92
N ALA A 369 7.21 17.52 -7.14
CA ALA A 369 7.00 16.15 -7.61
C ALA A 369 8.34 15.44 -7.83
N ILE A 370 9.09 15.23 -6.75
CA ILE A 370 10.40 14.58 -6.77
C ILE A 370 10.22 13.13 -6.35
N ILE A 371 10.52 12.20 -7.25
CA ILE A 371 10.59 10.77 -6.96
C ILE A 371 12.05 10.39 -6.89
N ASP A 372 12.54 9.93 -5.73
CA ASP A 372 13.95 9.58 -5.56
C ASP A 372 14.18 8.51 -4.49
N GLY A 373 15.31 7.79 -4.61
CA GLY A 373 15.71 6.78 -3.65
C GLY A 373 14.78 5.54 -3.65
N LEU A 374 14.46 5.03 -4.85
CA LEU A 374 13.69 3.80 -5.00
C LEU A 374 14.62 2.60 -5.00
N VAL A 375 14.43 1.66 -4.08
CA VAL A 375 15.24 0.45 -3.93
C VAL A 375 14.36 -0.79 -3.95
N PHE A 376 14.66 -1.70 -4.86
CA PHE A 376 14.09 -3.04 -4.92
C PHE A 376 15.20 -4.06 -4.65
N ARG A 377 15.06 -4.86 -3.60
CA ARG A 377 16.05 -5.87 -3.22
C ARG A 377 15.40 -7.18 -2.85
N ASP A 378 15.98 -8.29 -3.34
CA ASP A 378 15.49 -9.64 -3.02
C ASP A 378 13.99 -9.79 -3.33
N VAL A 379 13.55 -9.50 -4.57
CA VAL A 379 12.15 -9.55 -4.99
C VAL A 379 11.95 -10.60 -6.06
N VAL A 380 10.90 -11.40 -5.89
CA VAL A 380 10.44 -12.37 -6.90
C VAL A 380 9.17 -11.83 -7.56
N MET A 381 9.14 -11.87 -8.88
CA MET A 381 7.99 -11.49 -9.71
C MET A 381 7.62 -12.68 -10.58
N ASP A 382 6.42 -13.22 -10.39
CA ASP A 382 5.90 -14.36 -11.15
C ASP A 382 4.70 -13.94 -12.00
N GLY A 383 4.80 -14.14 -13.32
CA GLY A 383 3.74 -13.76 -14.26
C GLY A 383 3.46 -12.26 -14.35
N VAL A 384 4.39 -11.41 -13.95
CA VAL A 384 4.26 -9.94 -14.02
C VAL A 384 4.46 -9.49 -15.47
N LEU A 385 3.45 -8.81 -16.06
CA LEU A 385 3.44 -8.50 -17.50
C LEU A 385 4.59 -7.58 -17.92
N ALA A 386 4.93 -6.58 -17.10
CA ALA A 386 6.10 -5.71 -17.28
C ALA A 386 6.73 -5.39 -15.91
N PRO A 387 7.82 -6.07 -15.52
CA PRO A 387 8.46 -5.92 -14.20
C PRO A 387 8.75 -4.49 -13.77
N PHE A 388 9.35 -3.67 -14.62
CA PHE A 388 9.74 -2.31 -14.24
C PHE A 388 9.29 -1.29 -15.28
N VAL A 389 8.41 -0.37 -14.88
CA VAL A 389 7.86 0.68 -15.77
C VAL A 389 7.98 2.04 -15.10
N ILE A 390 8.76 2.94 -15.72
CA ILE A 390 8.79 4.37 -15.42
C ILE A 390 8.19 5.12 -16.61
N ASN A 391 7.16 5.93 -16.37
CA ASN A 391 6.47 6.68 -17.41
C ASN A 391 6.28 8.14 -16.98
N MET A 392 7.04 9.05 -17.61
CA MET A 392 6.93 10.50 -17.40
C MET A 392 6.01 11.20 -18.44
N PHE A 393 5.16 10.42 -19.14
CA PHE A 393 4.15 10.90 -20.11
C PHE A 393 2.74 10.36 -19.78
N TYR A 394 2.42 10.15 -18.49
CA TYR A 394 1.18 9.52 -18.07
C TYR A 394 -0.06 10.30 -18.48
N PHE A 395 -1.03 9.67 -19.16
CA PHE A 395 -2.12 10.35 -19.87
C PHE A 395 -3.51 10.33 -19.20
N CYS A 396 -3.70 9.71 -18.04
CA CYS A 396 -5.04 9.44 -17.52
C CYS A 396 -5.79 10.64 -16.90
N ASP A 397 -5.15 11.78 -16.76
CA ASP A 397 -5.85 13.02 -16.35
C ASP A 397 -6.49 13.73 -17.56
N PRO A 398 -7.44 14.65 -17.36
CA PRO A 398 -8.13 15.35 -18.45
C PRO A 398 -7.19 16.05 -19.44
N ASP A 399 -6.07 16.64 -18.94
CA ASP A 399 -5.04 17.31 -19.74
C ASP A 399 -3.89 16.36 -20.14
N GLY A 400 -3.90 15.11 -19.68
CA GLY A 400 -2.82 14.15 -19.87
C GLY A 400 -2.53 13.80 -21.34
N ARG A 401 -3.46 14.01 -22.23
CA ARG A 401 -3.33 13.78 -23.69
C ARG A 401 -2.99 15.05 -24.47
N SER A 402 -2.71 16.16 -23.79
CA SER A 402 -2.29 17.41 -24.42
C SER A 402 -0.90 17.28 -25.03
N ASP A 403 -0.61 18.10 -26.05
CA ASP A 403 0.72 18.20 -26.66
C ASP A 403 1.79 18.55 -25.62
N TYR A 404 1.47 19.40 -24.64
CA TYR A 404 2.38 19.75 -23.53
C TYR A 404 2.84 18.53 -22.75
N VAL A 405 1.93 17.61 -22.45
CA VAL A 405 2.27 16.38 -21.70
C VAL A 405 2.96 15.35 -22.58
N GLN A 406 2.49 15.17 -23.82
CA GLN A 406 2.86 14.04 -24.66
C GLN A 406 4.00 14.32 -25.66
N THR A 407 4.42 15.58 -25.86
CA THR A 407 5.54 15.86 -26.77
C THR A 407 6.85 15.24 -26.29
N HIS A 408 7.58 14.62 -27.21
CA HIS A 408 8.96 14.12 -27.00
C HIS A 408 10.02 15.19 -27.34
N GLU A 409 9.59 16.40 -27.71
CA GLU A 409 10.49 17.56 -27.85
C GLU A 409 10.82 18.13 -26.48
N ALA A 410 12.07 18.57 -26.30
CA ALA A 410 12.51 19.19 -25.04
C ALA A 410 11.81 20.55 -24.83
N LEU A 411 11.20 20.73 -23.67
CA LEU A 411 10.57 21.96 -23.24
C LEU A 411 11.46 22.65 -22.18
N PRO A 412 11.27 23.95 -21.89
CA PRO A 412 11.96 24.58 -20.78
C PRO A 412 11.64 23.87 -19.46
N VAL A 413 12.66 23.62 -18.63
CA VAL A 413 12.46 23.18 -17.24
C VAL A 413 11.89 24.34 -16.43
N ASP A 414 10.75 24.13 -15.80
CA ASP A 414 10.03 25.18 -15.07
C ASP A 414 9.41 24.64 -13.76
N GLU A 415 8.57 25.46 -13.12
CA GLU A 415 7.86 25.14 -11.89
C GLU A 415 6.90 23.93 -12.02
N MET A 416 6.59 23.48 -13.24
CA MET A 416 5.69 22.37 -13.51
C MET A 416 6.41 21.07 -13.86
N THR A 417 7.74 21.09 -13.92
CA THR A 417 8.56 19.96 -14.33
C THR A 417 8.83 19.04 -13.12
N PRO A 418 8.43 17.74 -13.15
CA PRO A 418 8.75 16.78 -12.10
C PRO A 418 10.19 16.26 -12.23
N THR A 419 10.75 15.77 -11.14
CA THR A 419 12.07 15.14 -11.09
C THR A 419 11.93 13.64 -10.83
N LEU A 420 12.71 12.82 -11.55
CA LEU A 420 12.89 11.42 -11.25
C LEU A 420 14.38 11.14 -11.06
N GLY A 421 14.74 10.83 -9.81
CA GLY A 421 16.09 10.53 -9.37
C GLY A 421 16.49 9.08 -9.68
N THR A 422 16.83 8.30 -8.65
CA THR A 422 17.46 7.00 -8.79
C THR A 422 16.51 5.82 -8.54
N LEU A 423 16.68 4.75 -9.34
CA LEU A 423 16.09 3.44 -9.14
C LEU A 423 17.21 2.39 -9.03
N GLU A 424 17.25 1.66 -7.92
CA GLU A 424 18.19 0.56 -7.69
C GLU A 424 17.44 -0.77 -7.60
N MET A 425 17.92 -1.77 -8.33
CA MET A 425 17.38 -3.13 -8.37
C MET A 425 18.48 -4.11 -8.06
N GLU A 426 18.31 -4.92 -7.02
CA GLU A 426 19.32 -5.90 -6.59
C GLU A 426 18.66 -7.25 -6.29
N ASN A 427 19.26 -8.35 -6.82
CA ASN A 427 18.80 -9.71 -6.59
C ASN A 427 17.31 -9.91 -6.99
N ILE A 428 16.94 -9.53 -8.20
CA ILE A 428 15.59 -9.66 -8.72
C ILE A 428 15.47 -10.90 -9.60
N THR A 429 14.38 -11.64 -9.42
CA THR A 429 14.00 -12.72 -10.36
C THR A 429 12.58 -12.46 -10.86
N ALA A 430 12.43 -12.23 -12.17
CA ALA A 430 11.14 -12.09 -12.82
C ALA A 430 10.96 -13.19 -13.87
N THR A 431 9.88 -13.95 -13.73
CA THR A 431 9.52 -15.05 -14.64
C THR A 431 8.21 -14.74 -15.36
N ASP A 432 8.09 -15.28 -16.58
CA ASP A 432 6.89 -15.17 -17.41
C ASP A 432 6.43 -13.73 -17.70
N ALA A 433 7.38 -12.80 -17.85
CA ALA A 433 7.10 -11.46 -18.34
C ALA A 433 6.51 -11.51 -19.78
N GLN A 434 5.74 -10.51 -20.18
CA GLN A 434 5.06 -10.51 -21.47
C GLN A 434 5.38 -9.28 -22.33
N TYR A 435 5.17 -8.06 -21.82
CA TYR A 435 5.24 -6.85 -22.63
C TYR A 435 6.67 -6.34 -22.77
N ALA A 436 7.34 -6.11 -21.66
CA ALA A 436 8.72 -5.65 -21.57
C ALA A 436 9.31 -6.11 -20.24
N GLY A 437 10.64 -6.32 -20.19
CA GLY A 437 11.38 -6.51 -18.93
C GLY A 437 11.48 -5.18 -18.17
N CYS A 438 11.96 -4.15 -18.87
CA CYS A 438 12.03 -2.79 -18.37
C CYS A 438 11.51 -1.80 -19.44
N TRP A 439 10.78 -0.78 -18.99
CA TRP A 439 10.32 0.32 -19.82
C TRP A 439 10.52 1.65 -19.08
N PHE A 440 11.51 2.43 -19.51
CA PHE A 440 11.87 3.70 -18.88
C PHE A 440 11.71 4.85 -19.88
N SER A 441 10.71 5.71 -19.68
CA SER A 441 10.45 6.88 -20.53
C SER A 441 10.58 8.15 -19.70
N GLY A 442 11.76 8.77 -19.73
CA GLY A 442 12.07 10.04 -19.10
C GLY A 442 11.69 11.25 -19.97
N LEU A 443 11.67 12.45 -19.38
CA LEU A 443 11.49 13.70 -20.14
C LEU A 443 12.81 14.09 -20.82
N PRO A 444 12.78 14.59 -22.07
CA PRO A 444 14.00 14.99 -22.77
C PRO A 444 14.71 16.20 -22.11
N GLU A 445 13.95 17.12 -21.53
CA GLU A 445 14.48 18.29 -20.82
C GLU A 445 14.91 18.00 -19.37
N HIS A 446 14.39 16.92 -18.76
CA HIS A 446 14.69 16.53 -17.39
C HIS A 446 14.73 14.99 -17.28
N PRO A 447 15.80 14.36 -17.79
CA PRO A 447 15.92 12.91 -17.87
C PRO A 447 15.88 12.22 -16.49
N ILE A 448 15.57 10.92 -16.46
CA ILE A 448 15.74 10.08 -15.29
C ILE A 448 17.23 10.11 -14.89
N GLU A 449 17.55 10.39 -13.62
CA GLU A 449 18.94 10.57 -13.18
C GLU A 449 19.73 9.25 -13.24
N GLY A 450 19.14 8.13 -12.80
CA GLY A 450 19.88 6.89 -12.83
C GLY A 450 19.05 5.63 -12.61
N VAL A 451 19.47 4.57 -13.30
CA VAL A 451 18.94 3.21 -13.14
C VAL A 451 20.11 2.26 -12.93
N LYS A 452 20.10 1.52 -11.81
CA LYS A 452 21.10 0.53 -11.48
C LYS A 452 20.47 -0.84 -11.31
N MET A 453 21.02 -1.84 -11.98
CA MET A 453 20.58 -3.23 -11.91
C MET A 453 21.77 -4.12 -11.54
N HIS A 454 21.65 -4.87 -10.44
CA HIS A 454 22.65 -5.83 -9.98
C HIS A 454 22.01 -7.19 -9.68
N ASN A 455 22.55 -8.27 -10.28
CA ASN A 455 21.99 -9.63 -10.14
C ASN A 455 20.49 -9.70 -10.52
N VAL A 456 20.12 -9.22 -11.69
CA VAL A 456 18.73 -9.21 -12.15
C VAL A 456 18.52 -10.25 -13.24
N LYS A 457 17.51 -11.09 -13.06
CA LYS A 457 17.12 -12.13 -14.02
C LYS A 457 15.69 -11.91 -14.46
N ILE A 458 15.47 -11.73 -15.76
CA ILE A 458 14.12 -11.57 -16.35
C ILE A 458 13.98 -12.61 -17.47
N SER A 459 12.88 -13.35 -17.45
CA SER A 459 12.51 -14.28 -18.51
C SER A 459 11.09 -14.03 -18.99
N PHE A 460 10.90 -14.19 -20.31
CA PHE A 460 9.59 -13.99 -20.94
C PHE A 460 8.85 -15.31 -21.09
N ALA A 461 7.51 -15.24 -20.95
CA ALA A 461 6.64 -16.37 -21.22
C ALA A 461 6.77 -16.84 -22.67
N PRO A 462 6.83 -18.17 -22.96
CA PRO A 462 6.91 -18.66 -24.32
C PRO A 462 5.80 -18.13 -25.24
N ASN A 463 4.58 -18.06 -24.70
CA ASN A 463 3.37 -17.60 -25.39
C ASN A 463 2.95 -16.19 -24.94
N ALA A 464 3.91 -15.28 -24.73
CA ALA A 464 3.65 -13.92 -24.32
C ALA A 464 2.69 -13.21 -25.29
N LYS A 465 1.80 -12.39 -24.72
CA LYS A 465 0.86 -11.58 -25.50
C LYS A 465 1.37 -10.14 -25.57
N ALA A 466 1.15 -9.48 -26.69
CA ALA A 466 1.43 -8.06 -26.83
C ALA A 466 0.47 -7.23 -25.97
N GLY A 467 0.99 -6.16 -25.37
CA GLY A 467 0.22 -5.21 -24.61
C GLY A 467 0.97 -3.90 -24.38
N GLN A 468 0.30 -2.95 -23.79
CA GLN A 468 0.87 -1.62 -23.56
C GLN A 468 1.68 -1.60 -22.24
N ALA A 469 3.01 -1.50 -22.33
CA ALA A 469 3.88 -1.42 -21.16
C ALA A 469 3.63 -0.13 -20.36
N ALA A 470 3.55 1.03 -21.04
CA ALA A 470 3.34 2.33 -20.42
C ALA A 470 2.06 3.01 -20.97
N MET A 471 1.32 3.71 -20.09
CA MET A 471 0.09 4.44 -20.43
C MET A 471 0.45 5.86 -20.91
N MET A 472 0.93 5.96 -22.15
CA MET A 472 1.31 7.21 -22.85
C MET A 472 0.79 7.19 -24.29
N CYS A 473 0.64 8.35 -24.92
CA CYS A 473 0.26 8.43 -26.33
C CYS A 473 1.42 7.94 -27.22
N GLY A 474 1.09 7.33 -28.34
CA GLY A 474 2.08 6.83 -29.30
C GLY A 474 2.82 5.54 -28.88
N ALA A 475 2.67 5.08 -27.66
CA ALA A 475 3.21 3.78 -27.27
C ALA A 475 2.42 2.64 -27.94
N ASN A 476 3.06 1.94 -28.86
CA ASN A 476 2.49 0.75 -29.47
C ASN A 476 2.45 -0.42 -28.49
N ALA A 477 1.61 -1.40 -28.77
CA ALA A 477 1.66 -2.67 -28.04
C ALA A 477 3.04 -3.31 -28.21
N SER A 478 3.68 -3.66 -27.11
CA SER A 478 4.97 -4.31 -27.06
C SER A 478 4.84 -5.78 -26.65
N CYS A 479 5.74 -6.62 -27.12
CA CYS A 479 5.83 -8.03 -26.76
C CYS A 479 7.30 -8.40 -26.62
N LYS A 480 7.65 -8.95 -25.47
CA LYS A 480 9.01 -9.44 -25.17
C LYS A 480 10.13 -8.41 -25.44
N VAL A 481 9.88 -7.12 -25.20
CA VAL A 481 10.93 -6.09 -25.26
C VAL A 481 11.87 -6.29 -24.07
N GLY A 482 13.19 -6.39 -24.31
CA GLY A 482 14.16 -6.58 -23.23
C GLY A 482 14.18 -5.37 -22.30
N VAL A 483 14.95 -4.34 -22.65
CA VAL A 483 14.99 -3.03 -21.99
C VAL A 483 14.69 -1.95 -23.03
N HIS A 484 13.67 -1.16 -22.81
CA HIS A 484 13.44 0.11 -23.49
C HIS A 484 13.76 1.24 -22.54
N ALA A 485 14.67 2.13 -22.93
CA ALA A 485 15.04 3.30 -22.14
C ALA A 485 15.22 4.52 -23.03
N GLU A 486 14.51 5.60 -22.72
CA GLU A 486 14.65 6.89 -23.38
C GLU A 486 14.78 8.02 -22.35
N ASN A 487 15.69 8.96 -22.61
CA ASN A 487 15.98 10.11 -21.77
C ASN A 487 16.35 9.68 -20.34
N VAL A 488 17.46 8.97 -20.21
CA VAL A 488 18.06 8.50 -18.94
C VAL A 488 19.50 8.96 -18.88
N GLN A 489 19.93 9.63 -17.80
CA GLN A 489 21.30 10.11 -17.68
C GLN A 489 22.28 8.93 -17.52
N ARG A 490 21.97 7.97 -16.61
CA ARG A 490 22.88 6.86 -16.36
C ARG A 490 22.14 5.51 -16.21
N ILE A 491 22.66 4.49 -16.89
CA ILE A 491 22.22 3.10 -16.75
C ILE A 491 23.44 2.24 -16.45
N GLU A 492 23.40 1.50 -15.35
CA GLU A 492 24.41 0.54 -14.91
C GLU A 492 23.78 -0.86 -14.82
N LEU A 493 24.30 -1.82 -15.58
CA LEU A 493 23.83 -3.21 -15.61
C LEU A 493 24.97 -4.15 -15.20
N HIS A 494 24.90 -4.73 -14.00
CA HIS A 494 25.88 -5.68 -13.47
C HIS A 494 25.24 -7.04 -13.25
N ASN A 495 25.75 -8.06 -13.93
CA ASN A 495 25.20 -9.43 -13.89
C ASN A 495 23.68 -9.46 -14.21
N VAL A 496 23.28 -8.86 -15.35
CA VAL A 496 21.87 -8.77 -15.78
C VAL A 496 21.60 -9.74 -16.91
N ALA A 497 20.72 -10.72 -16.67
CA ALA A 497 20.31 -11.72 -17.64
C ALA A 497 18.83 -11.52 -18.04
N ILE A 498 18.59 -11.20 -19.31
CA ILE A 498 17.25 -11.11 -19.89
C ILE A 498 17.15 -12.16 -20.99
N THR A 499 16.22 -13.10 -20.88
CA THR A 499 16.08 -14.23 -21.78
C THR A 499 14.70 -14.34 -22.40
N GLY A 500 14.62 -14.81 -23.64
CA GLY A 500 13.35 -14.98 -24.36
C GLY A 500 12.77 -13.67 -24.93
N TYR A 501 13.57 -12.59 -24.99
CA TYR A 501 13.18 -11.35 -25.66
C TYR A 501 13.14 -11.51 -27.17
N GLU A 502 12.44 -10.60 -27.84
CA GLU A 502 12.35 -10.51 -29.30
C GLU A 502 13.00 -9.20 -29.79
N GLY A 503 13.77 -9.26 -30.90
CA GLY A 503 14.50 -8.12 -31.44
C GLY A 503 15.77 -7.79 -30.64
N GLU A 504 16.01 -6.51 -30.42
CA GLU A 504 17.18 -6.03 -29.66
C GLU A 504 16.91 -6.12 -28.15
N ARG A 505 17.92 -6.64 -27.41
CA ARG A 505 17.84 -6.75 -25.95
C ARG A 505 17.74 -5.37 -25.29
N LEU A 506 18.49 -4.39 -25.79
CA LEU A 506 18.57 -3.03 -25.30
C LEU A 506 18.18 -2.05 -26.40
N GLN A 507 17.14 -1.29 -26.17
CA GLN A 507 16.67 -0.19 -27.03
C GLN A 507 16.90 1.11 -26.26
N LEU A 508 18.04 1.75 -26.48
CA LEU A 508 18.50 2.94 -25.75
C LEU A 508 18.43 4.18 -26.65
N THR A 509 17.78 5.23 -26.18
CA THR A 509 17.65 6.53 -26.88
C THR A 509 17.93 7.66 -25.89
N ASN A 510 18.83 8.57 -26.21
CA ASN A 510 19.21 9.70 -25.33
C ASN A 510 19.61 9.21 -23.92
N VAL A 511 20.58 8.27 -23.87
CA VAL A 511 21.21 7.80 -22.63
C VAL A 511 22.62 8.38 -22.58
N ASP A 512 22.93 9.19 -21.55
CA ASP A 512 24.20 9.92 -21.50
C ASP A 512 25.37 9.02 -21.13
N SER A 513 25.13 8.05 -20.24
CA SER A 513 26.15 7.08 -19.79
C SER A 513 25.54 5.70 -19.65
N PHE A 514 26.21 4.70 -20.24
CA PHE A 514 25.80 3.30 -20.17
C PHE A 514 27.01 2.43 -19.79
N GLU A 515 26.83 1.60 -18.77
CA GLU A 515 27.83 0.64 -18.31
C GLU A 515 27.19 -0.76 -18.20
N GLU A 516 27.89 -1.77 -18.70
CA GLU A 516 27.46 -3.17 -18.62
C GLU A 516 28.67 -4.10 -18.48
N ASP A 517 28.58 -5.10 -17.57
CA ASP A 517 29.60 -6.15 -17.36
C ASP A 517 29.01 -7.58 -17.35
#